data_43a18b7b706975b551028f015c96245e
#
_entry.id   43a18b7b706975b551028f015c96245e
#
_cell.length_a   1.000
_cell.length_b   1.000
_cell.length_c   1.000
_cell.angle_alpha   90.00
_cell.angle_beta   90.00
_cell.angle_gamma   90.00
#
_symmetry.space_group_name_H-M   'P 1'
#
loop_
_entity.id
_entity.type
_entity.pdbx_description
1 polymer ?
#
loop_
_entity_poly.entity_id
_entity_poly.type
_entity_poly.pdbx_seq_one_letter_code
_entity_poly.pdbx_strand_id
1 'polypeptide(L)'
;MKLLFLLSIIFVFLLIPIQDSFSELNISTNSKVYSPEHTLQVFGSGLSEENLILRLFAPDESITKFEQIQTNSDGTFNHQLLTWPNPSSTVPYGTYVVEVLSTEQNGLSKKIDIKFSSTT
;
A
#
# COMPACT_ATOMS: atom_id res chain seq x y z
N MET A 1 48.29 -17.14 -18.24
CA MET A 1 48.18 -16.28 -17.06
C MET A 1 47.26 -15.11 -17.25
N LYS A 2 47.43 -14.36 -18.31
CA LYS A 2 46.53 -13.23 -18.58
C LYS A 2 45.10 -13.67 -18.80
N LEU A 3 44.90 -14.84 -19.38
CA LEU A 3 43.55 -15.36 -19.63
C LEU A 3 42.83 -15.72 -18.35
N LEU A 4 43.54 -16.32 -17.39
CA LEU A 4 42.98 -16.65 -16.08
C LEU A 4 42.60 -15.40 -15.28
N PHE A 5 43.37 -14.36 -15.41
CA PHE A 5 43.09 -13.10 -14.74
C PHE A 5 41.80 -12.45 -15.28
N LEU A 6 41.66 -12.50 -16.59
CA LEU A 6 40.41 -11.97 -17.22
C LEU A 6 39.19 -12.76 -16.82
N LEU A 7 39.31 -14.07 -16.74
CA LEU A 7 38.20 -14.91 -16.28
C LEU A 7 37.81 -14.60 -14.84
N SER A 8 38.79 -14.32 -14.00
CA SER A 8 38.51 -13.98 -12.61
C SER A 8 37.75 -12.67 -12.49
N ILE A 9 38.10 -11.67 -13.30
CA ILE A 9 37.39 -10.39 -13.30
C ILE A 9 35.95 -10.55 -13.77
N ILE A 10 35.72 -11.32 -14.81
CA ILE A 10 34.40 -11.58 -15.32
C ILE A 10 33.55 -12.30 -14.27
N PHE A 11 34.14 -13.23 -13.55
CA PHE A 11 33.46 -13.98 -12.53
C PHE A 11 33.02 -13.06 -11.38
N VAL A 12 33.87 -12.13 -10.97
CA VAL A 12 33.52 -11.15 -9.94
C VAL A 12 32.36 -10.28 -10.40
N PHE A 13 32.35 -9.92 -11.66
CA PHE A 13 31.25 -9.12 -12.20
C PHE A 13 29.91 -9.85 -12.15
N LEU A 14 29.92 -11.16 -12.36
CA LEU A 14 28.73 -11.98 -12.30
C LEU A 14 28.24 -12.18 -10.86
N LEU A 15 29.11 -11.97 -9.89
CA LEU A 15 28.76 -12.11 -8.48
C LEU A 15 28.16 -10.83 -7.89
N ILE A 16 28.20 -9.72 -8.61
CA ILE A 16 27.53 -8.52 -8.15
C ILE A 16 26.03 -8.81 -8.21
N PRO A 17 25.34 -8.85 -7.05
CA PRO A 17 23.94 -9.14 -7.05
C PRO A 17 23.22 -8.03 -7.82
N ILE A 18 22.50 -8.46 -8.80
CA ILE A 18 21.52 -7.57 -9.42
C ILE A 18 20.54 -7.26 -8.34
N GLN A 19 20.63 -6.06 -7.83
CA GLN A 19 19.62 -5.60 -6.90
C GLN A 19 18.32 -5.47 -7.65
N ASP A 20 17.53 -6.49 -7.55
CA ASP A 20 16.18 -6.35 -7.99
C ASP A 20 15.59 -5.17 -7.26
N SER A 21 15.09 -4.24 -8.01
CA SER A 21 14.21 -3.26 -7.45
C SER A 21 13.04 -4.04 -6.90
N PHE A 22 13.10 -4.37 -5.63
CA PHE A 22 12.00 -5.01 -4.98
C PHE A 22 10.80 -4.08 -5.08
N SER A 23 9.72 -4.66 -5.54
CA SER A 23 8.44 -4.02 -5.42
C SER A 23 8.22 -3.77 -3.94
N GLU A 24 8.44 -2.54 -3.53
CA GLU A 24 8.20 -2.14 -2.16
C GLU A 24 6.86 -1.49 -2.09
N LEU A 25 5.94 -2.15 -1.42
CA LEU A 25 4.64 -1.58 -1.18
C LEU A 25 4.21 -2.01 0.20
N ASN A 26 4.16 -1.04 1.10
CA ASN A 26 3.72 -1.27 2.48
C ASN A 26 2.51 -0.40 2.76
N ILE A 27 1.60 -0.93 3.56
CA ILE A 27 0.40 -0.22 3.94
C ILE A 27 0.14 -0.44 5.43
N SER A 28 -0.30 0.61 6.09
CA SER A 28 -0.71 0.57 7.49
C SER A 28 -1.87 1.54 7.68
N THR A 29 -2.61 1.34 8.74
CA THR A 29 -3.69 2.23 9.15
C THR A 29 -3.47 2.71 10.57
N ASN A 30 -4.04 3.85 10.91
CA ASN A 30 -3.86 4.43 12.25
C ASN A 30 -4.62 3.66 13.33
N SER A 31 -5.52 2.75 12.96
CA SER A 31 -6.24 1.90 13.89
C SER A 31 -6.71 0.65 13.17
N LYS A 32 -7.14 -0.35 13.91
CA LYS A 32 -7.78 -1.55 13.36
C LYS A 32 -9.28 -1.51 13.56
N VAL A 33 -9.76 -0.68 14.48
CA VAL A 33 -11.18 -0.56 14.78
C VAL A 33 -11.53 0.92 14.79
N TYR A 34 -12.61 1.25 14.12
CA TYR A 34 -13.11 2.63 14.00
C TYR A 34 -14.56 2.70 14.42
N SER A 35 -14.95 3.87 14.93
CA SER A 35 -16.34 4.21 15.22
C SER A 35 -16.69 5.50 14.49
N PRO A 36 -17.97 5.89 14.46
CA PRO A 36 -18.36 7.14 13.78
C PRO A 36 -17.54 8.33 14.26
N GLU A 37 -17.23 9.21 13.31
CA GLU A 37 -16.43 10.43 13.48
C GLU A 37 -14.93 10.19 13.59
N HIS A 38 -14.47 8.95 13.69
CA HIS A 38 -13.04 8.67 13.61
C HIS A 38 -12.55 8.81 12.18
N THR A 39 -11.30 9.22 12.02
CA THR A 39 -10.69 9.36 10.70
C THR A 39 -9.81 8.16 10.39
N LEU A 40 -10.03 7.59 9.21
CA LEU A 40 -9.17 6.53 8.69
C LEU A 40 -8.01 7.16 7.96
N GLN A 41 -6.82 6.98 8.50
CA GLN A 41 -5.58 7.37 7.83
C GLN A 41 -4.87 6.14 7.31
N VAL A 42 -4.47 6.19 6.06
CA VAL A 42 -3.71 5.14 5.40
C VAL A 42 -2.32 5.69 5.11
N PHE A 43 -1.31 4.97 5.54
CA PHE A 43 0.06 5.40 5.33
C PHE A 43 0.94 4.21 5.00
N GLY A 44 2.11 4.50 4.46
CA GLY A 44 3.02 3.45 4.08
C GLY A 44 4.10 3.96 3.14
N SER A 45 4.59 3.06 2.30
CA SER A 45 5.65 3.39 1.36
C SER A 45 5.54 2.57 0.09
N GLY A 46 6.02 3.16 -0.99
CA GLY A 46 6.16 2.53 -2.29
C GLY A 46 7.39 3.08 -2.98
N LEU A 47 7.38 3.12 -4.29
CA LEU A 47 8.44 3.76 -5.04
C LEU A 47 8.37 5.28 -4.89
N SER A 48 9.48 5.95 -5.15
CA SER A 48 9.55 7.41 -5.11
C SER A 48 8.60 8.03 -6.15
N GLU A 49 7.78 8.98 -5.72
CA GLU A 49 6.87 9.73 -6.59
C GLU A 49 5.97 8.83 -7.43
N GLU A 50 5.57 7.71 -6.85
CA GLU A 50 4.73 6.72 -7.50
C GLU A 50 3.26 7.07 -7.36
N ASN A 51 2.47 6.81 -8.41
CA ASN A 51 1.02 6.93 -8.34
C ASN A 51 0.43 5.64 -7.77
N LEU A 52 -0.35 5.79 -6.71
CA LEU A 52 -1.02 4.69 -6.05
C LEU A 52 -2.53 4.92 -6.08
N ILE A 53 -3.27 3.83 -6.09
CA ILE A 53 -4.72 3.87 -6.00
C ILE A 53 -5.11 3.28 -4.64
N LEU A 54 -5.84 4.06 -3.86
CA LEU A 54 -6.41 3.61 -2.59
C LEU A 54 -7.88 3.28 -2.80
N ARG A 55 -8.30 2.11 -2.34
CA ARG A 55 -9.70 1.70 -2.38
C ARG A 55 -10.11 1.19 -1.01
N LEU A 56 -11.34 1.52 -0.63
CA LEU A 56 -11.95 1.01 0.58
C LEU A 56 -13.15 0.17 0.17
N PHE A 57 -13.12 -1.11 0.50
CA PHE A 57 -14.22 -2.04 0.18
C PHE A 57 -15.08 -2.24 1.41
N ALA A 58 -16.39 -2.16 1.21
CA ALA A 58 -17.38 -2.41 2.24
C ALA A 58 -17.52 -3.92 2.49
N PRO A 59 -18.26 -4.32 3.54
CA PRO A 59 -18.46 -5.74 3.81
C PRO A 59 -19.12 -6.51 2.67
N ASP A 60 -19.91 -5.85 1.82
CA ASP A 60 -20.52 -6.47 0.64
C ASP A 60 -19.60 -6.41 -0.59
N GLU A 61 -18.34 -6.01 -0.40
CA GLU A 61 -17.32 -5.89 -1.46
C GLU A 61 -17.54 -4.74 -2.43
N SER A 62 -18.51 -3.86 -2.18
CA SER A 62 -18.65 -2.64 -2.96
C SER A 62 -17.58 -1.63 -2.56
N ILE A 63 -17.26 -0.72 -3.48
CA ILE A 63 -16.26 0.31 -3.22
C ILE A 63 -16.92 1.48 -2.51
N THR A 64 -16.47 1.73 -1.28
CA THR A 64 -16.93 2.86 -0.48
C THR A 64 -16.16 4.13 -0.79
N LYS A 65 -14.87 4.00 -1.06
CA LYS A 65 -13.99 5.13 -1.34
C LYS A 65 -12.93 4.72 -2.35
N PHE A 66 -12.58 5.64 -3.22
CA PHE A 66 -11.56 5.43 -4.24
C PHE A 66 -10.80 6.74 -4.41
N GLU A 67 -9.48 6.69 -4.29
CA GLU A 67 -8.65 7.87 -4.48
C GLU A 67 -7.31 7.50 -5.11
N GLN A 68 -6.79 8.43 -5.90
CA GLN A 68 -5.45 8.33 -6.45
C GLN A 68 -4.55 9.28 -5.69
N ILE A 69 -3.40 8.79 -5.26
CA ILE A 69 -2.41 9.59 -4.54
C ILE A 69 -1.04 9.40 -5.18
N GLN A 70 -0.11 10.24 -4.79
CA GLN A 70 1.27 10.12 -5.22
C GLN A 70 2.16 10.06 -3.98
N THR A 71 3.11 9.13 -3.98
CA THR A 71 4.09 9.06 -2.91
C THR A 71 5.02 10.26 -2.94
N ASN A 72 5.64 10.54 -1.81
CA ASN A 72 6.65 11.59 -1.71
C ASN A 72 7.95 11.15 -2.40
N SER A 73 8.90 12.06 -2.48
CA SER A 73 10.19 11.75 -3.10
C SER A 73 10.95 10.64 -2.37
N ASP A 74 10.67 10.43 -1.09
CA ASP A 74 11.25 9.33 -0.33
C ASP A 74 10.41 8.05 -0.37
N GLY A 75 9.34 8.05 -1.17
CA GLY A 75 8.46 6.90 -1.35
C GLY A 75 7.39 6.74 -0.30
N THR A 76 7.34 7.60 0.71
CA THR A 76 6.32 7.49 1.76
C THR A 76 5.01 8.17 1.34
N PHE A 77 3.93 7.78 1.98
CA PHE A 77 2.64 8.44 1.82
C PHE A 77 1.86 8.38 3.12
N ASN A 78 0.99 9.36 3.31
CA ASN A 78 0.07 9.43 4.43
C ASN A 78 -1.16 10.16 3.94
N HIS A 79 -2.29 9.50 3.97
CA HIS A 79 -3.52 10.04 3.37
C HIS A 79 -4.72 9.80 4.28
N GLN A 80 -5.51 10.84 4.50
CA GLN A 80 -6.78 10.71 5.16
C GLN A 80 -7.79 10.21 4.14
N LEU A 81 -8.19 8.96 4.27
CA LEU A 81 -9.07 8.35 3.29
C LEU A 81 -10.53 8.69 3.55
N LEU A 82 -10.94 8.67 4.81
CA LEU A 82 -12.34 8.79 5.16
C LEU A 82 -12.48 9.20 6.63
N THR A 83 -13.44 10.06 6.90
CA THR A 83 -13.97 10.24 8.26
C THR A 83 -15.26 9.45 8.32
N TRP A 84 -15.33 8.48 9.23
CA TRP A 84 -16.44 7.55 9.29
C TRP A 84 -17.74 8.28 9.63
N PRO A 85 -18.78 8.12 8.79
CA PRO A 85 -20.09 8.70 9.09
C PRO A 85 -20.82 7.83 10.10
N ASN A 86 -22.02 8.27 10.47
CA ASN A 86 -22.92 7.37 11.18
C ASN A 86 -23.25 6.18 10.27
N PRO A 87 -23.47 4.98 10.83
CA PRO A 87 -23.74 3.82 10.02
C PRO A 87 -25.03 3.99 9.20
N SER A 88 -25.02 3.43 8.00
CA SER A 88 -26.14 3.51 7.08
C SER A 88 -26.17 2.26 6.21
N SER A 89 -27.11 2.19 5.30
CA SER A 89 -27.17 1.08 4.36
C SER A 89 -25.99 1.05 3.40
N THR A 90 -25.37 2.19 3.13
CA THR A 90 -24.21 2.28 2.24
C THR A 90 -22.88 2.17 2.99
N VAL A 91 -22.86 2.53 4.27
CA VAL A 91 -21.67 2.41 5.13
C VAL A 91 -22.08 1.72 6.43
N PRO A 92 -22.40 0.42 6.37
CA PRO A 92 -22.81 -0.31 7.58
C PRO A 92 -21.60 -0.64 8.46
N TYR A 93 -21.87 -1.04 9.70
CA TYR A 93 -20.86 -1.65 10.53
C TYR A 93 -20.40 -2.96 9.92
N GLY A 94 -19.15 -3.31 10.12
CA GLY A 94 -18.62 -4.57 9.63
C GLY A 94 -17.13 -4.48 9.32
N THR A 95 -16.63 -5.50 8.66
CA THR A 95 -15.24 -5.57 8.24
C THR A 95 -15.07 -4.93 6.88
N TYR A 96 -14.17 -3.97 6.82
CA TYR A 96 -13.80 -3.26 5.59
C TYR A 96 -12.39 -3.67 5.19
N VAL A 97 -12.10 -3.53 3.90
CA VAL A 97 -10.76 -3.82 3.38
C VAL A 97 -10.20 -2.56 2.76
N VAL A 98 -9.03 -2.14 3.24
CA VAL A 98 -8.26 -1.06 2.62
C VAL A 98 -7.26 -1.71 1.67
N GLU A 99 -7.26 -1.26 0.43
CA GLU A 99 -6.34 -1.75 -0.58
C GLU A 99 -5.52 -0.61 -1.14
N VAL A 100 -4.23 -0.84 -1.29
CA VAL A 100 -3.36 0.04 -2.06
C VAL A 100 -2.88 -0.73 -3.29
N LEU A 101 -2.98 -0.11 -4.44
CA LEU A 101 -2.64 -0.72 -5.73
C LEU A 101 -1.59 0.14 -6.42
N SER A 102 -0.51 -0.48 -6.84
CA SER A 102 0.53 0.17 -7.62
C SER A 102 0.41 -0.23 -9.08
N THR A 103 0.07 0.75 -9.93
CA THR A 103 0.04 0.50 -11.37
C THR A 103 1.43 0.44 -11.97
N GLU A 104 2.40 1.09 -11.33
CA GLU A 104 3.78 1.14 -11.82
C GLU A 104 4.58 -0.10 -11.44
N GLN A 105 4.05 -0.95 -10.56
CA GLN A 105 4.68 -2.19 -10.15
C GLN A 105 3.85 -3.39 -10.58
N ASN A 106 3.34 -3.34 -11.81
CA ASN A 106 2.60 -4.43 -12.45
C ASN A 106 1.33 -4.84 -11.69
N GLY A 107 0.65 -3.86 -11.11
CA GLY A 107 -0.58 -4.13 -10.40
C GLY A 107 -0.39 -4.75 -9.01
N LEU A 108 0.82 -4.61 -8.45
CA LEU A 108 1.06 -5.06 -7.08
C LEU A 108 0.08 -4.39 -6.14
N SER A 109 -0.54 -5.16 -5.26
CA SER A 109 -1.48 -4.62 -4.28
C SER A 109 -1.23 -5.20 -2.90
N LYS A 110 -1.59 -4.42 -1.90
CA LYS A 110 -1.59 -4.83 -0.50
C LYS A 110 -2.94 -4.50 0.10
N LYS A 111 -3.41 -5.34 0.99
CA LYS A 111 -4.72 -5.19 1.64
C LYS A 111 -4.57 -5.29 3.14
N ILE A 112 -5.45 -4.59 3.84
CA ILE A 112 -5.51 -4.66 5.29
C ILE A 112 -6.97 -4.63 5.72
N ASP A 113 -7.33 -5.50 6.65
CA ASP A 113 -8.69 -5.54 7.18
C ASP A 113 -8.81 -4.58 8.35
N ILE A 114 -9.90 -3.83 8.37
CA ILE A 114 -10.25 -2.95 9.47
C ILE A 114 -11.71 -3.17 9.83
N LYS A 115 -12.11 -2.72 11.00
CA LYS A 115 -13.47 -2.90 11.47
C LYS A 115 -14.12 -1.56 11.77
N PHE A 116 -15.32 -1.37 11.27
CA PHE A 116 -16.17 -0.24 11.63
C PHE A 116 -17.22 -0.74 12.61
N SER A 117 -17.25 -0.18 13.82
CA SER A 117 -18.04 -0.70 14.91
C SER A 117 -18.61 0.44 15.76
N SER A 118 -19.66 0.13 16.50
CA SER A 118 -20.25 1.11 17.44
C SER A 118 -19.40 1.33 18.68
N THR A 119 -18.48 0.40 18.97
CA THR A 119 -17.59 0.49 20.13
C THR A 119 -16.16 0.41 19.70
N THR A 120 -15.33 1.24 20.29
CA THR A 120 -13.90 1.25 20.02
C THR A 120 -13.15 0.43 21.06
#